data_b5314270b856ee7af45fce42e31d9b53
#
_entry.id   b5314270b856ee7af45fce42e31d9b53
#
_cell.length_a   1.000
_cell.length_b   1.000
_cell.length_c   1.000
_cell.angle_alpha   90.00
_cell.angle_beta   90.00
_cell.angle_gamma   90.00
#
_symmetry.space_group_name_H-M   'P 1'
#
loop_
_entity.id
_entity.type
_entity.pdbx_description
1 polymer ?
#
loop_
_entity_poly.entity_id
_entity_poly.type
_entity_poly.pdbx_seq_one_letter_code
_entity_poly.pdbx_strand_id
1 'polypeptide(L)'
;MKRIIYLLPAVLLFCLQSCVKDEKDLFDLPAAERINAKLQEYSKILQDAPNGWKMEYFPEIKQSMGGYTYFCTFRNGETVMMGDLSLTLAGVDLYPAGTEITSAYKLISDQGPVLSFDSYNPIFHYFSEPKSMIDTDGYAGDYE
;
A
#
# COMPACT_ATOMS: atom_id res chain seq x y z
N MET A 1 -38.23 55.93 -8.27
CA MET A 1 -37.80 54.97 -7.26
C MET A 1 -38.40 53.54 -7.45
N LYS A 2 -39.65 53.41 -7.94
CA LYS A 2 -40.29 52.07 -8.12
C LYS A 2 -39.63 51.18 -9.21
N ARG A 3 -38.97 51.71 -10.23
CA ARG A 3 -38.35 50.96 -11.31
C ARG A 3 -37.01 50.26 -10.92
N ILE A 4 -36.33 50.78 -9.92
CA ILE A 4 -35.06 50.21 -9.44
C ILE A 4 -35.29 48.95 -8.61
N ILE A 5 -36.46 48.83 -7.94
CA ILE A 5 -36.83 47.68 -7.12
C ILE A 5 -36.98 46.40 -7.96
N TYR A 6 -37.37 46.53 -9.23
CA TYR A 6 -37.52 45.35 -10.12
C TYR A 6 -36.22 44.96 -10.83
N LEU A 7 -35.24 45.86 -10.91
CA LEU A 7 -33.94 45.56 -11.50
C LEU A 7 -33.07 44.67 -10.58
N LEU A 8 -33.21 44.85 -9.27
CA LEU A 8 -32.41 44.10 -8.29
C LEU A 8 -32.69 42.58 -8.32
N PRO A 9 -33.94 42.07 -8.33
CA PRO A 9 -34.23 40.65 -8.44
C PRO A 9 -33.92 40.08 -9.84
N ALA A 10 -33.98 40.88 -10.89
CA ALA A 10 -33.62 40.43 -12.23
C ALA A 10 -32.13 40.22 -12.38
N VAL A 11 -31.27 41.03 -11.77
CA VAL A 11 -29.82 40.84 -11.75
C VAL A 11 -29.46 39.63 -10.87
N LEU A 12 -30.16 39.44 -9.76
CA LEU A 12 -29.92 38.29 -8.87
C LEU A 12 -30.25 36.93 -9.56
N LEU A 13 -31.27 36.89 -10.39
CA LEU A 13 -31.65 35.72 -11.18
C LEU A 13 -30.63 35.40 -12.29
N PHE A 14 -29.94 36.40 -12.83
CA PHE A 14 -28.88 36.18 -13.83
C PHE A 14 -27.60 35.63 -13.21
N CYS A 15 -27.30 35.91 -11.93
CA CYS A 15 -26.13 35.41 -11.23
C CYS A 15 -26.26 33.94 -10.85
N LEU A 16 -27.46 33.33 -10.86
CA LEU A 16 -27.68 31.93 -10.54
C LEU A 16 -27.49 30.99 -11.73
N GLN A 17 -27.25 31.52 -12.91
CA GLN A 17 -26.84 30.73 -14.08
C GLN A 17 -25.32 30.58 -14.14
N SER A 18 -24.69 30.24 -13.03
CA SER A 18 -23.36 29.65 -13.06
C SER A 18 -23.54 28.27 -13.70
N CYS A 19 -23.41 28.23 -15.01
CA CYS A 19 -23.28 26.98 -15.73
C CYS A 19 -22.13 26.20 -15.09
N VAL A 20 -22.47 25.17 -14.35
CA VAL A 20 -21.60 24.02 -14.23
C VAL A 20 -21.41 23.53 -15.67
N LYS A 21 -20.37 24.02 -16.35
CA LYS A 21 -19.88 23.33 -17.54
C LYS A 21 -19.56 21.94 -17.06
N ASP A 22 -20.30 20.95 -17.56
CA ASP A 22 -19.85 19.57 -17.50
C ASP A 22 -18.45 19.57 -18.14
N GLU A 23 -17.42 19.65 -17.30
CA GLU A 23 -16.07 19.38 -17.74
C GLU A 23 -16.12 17.95 -18.25
N LYS A 24 -15.92 17.78 -19.56
CA LYS A 24 -15.80 16.45 -20.15
C LYS A 24 -14.71 15.76 -19.36
N ASP A 25 -15.08 14.69 -18.67
CA ASP A 25 -14.11 13.88 -17.97
C ASP A 25 -12.95 13.57 -18.93
N LEU A 26 -11.75 13.93 -18.54
CA LEU A 26 -10.53 13.64 -19.31
C LEU A 26 -10.33 12.13 -19.54
N PHE A 27 -11.12 11.32 -18.84
CA PHE A 27 -11.04 9.87 -18.84
C PHE A 27 -12.43 9.27 -19.08
N ASP A 28 -12.48 8.23 -19.88
CA ASP A 28 -13.73 7.53 -20.24
C ASP A 28 -14.41 6.83 -19.04
N LEU A 29 -13.65 6.56 -17.96
CA LEU A 29 -14.14 5.87 -16.76
C LEU A 29 -13.94 6.71 -15.50
N PRO A 30 -14.85 6.63 -14.52
CA PRO A 30 -14.69 7.23 -13.21
C PRO A 30 -13.41 6.81 -12.51
N ALA A 31 -12.83 7.66 -11.67
CA ALA A 31 -11.58 7.40 -10.97
C ALA A 31 -11.60 6.09 -10.16
N ALA A 32 -12.72 5.80 -9.49
CA ALA A 32 -12.89 4.57 -8.72
C ALA A 32 -12.84 3.31 -9.60
N GLU A 33 -13.45 3.33 -10.78
CA GLU A 33 -13.42 2.19 -11.70
C GLU A 33 -12.03 1.97 -12.28
N ARG A 34 -11.32 3.04 -12.62
CA ARG A 34 -9.93 2.96 -13.11
C ARG A 34 -8.99 2.37 -12.06
N ILE A 35 -9.12 2.79 -10.79
CA ILE A 35 -8.33 2.26 -9.69
C ILE A 35 -8.64 0.77 -9.47
N ASN A 36 -9.92 0.39 -9.42
CA ASN A 36 -10.30 -1.01 -9.26
C ASN A 36 -9.78 -1.90 -10.39
N ALA A 37 -9.84 -1.42 -11.64
CA ALA A 37 -9.26 -2.13 -12.77
C ALA A 37 -7.74 -2.33 -12.62
N LYS A 38 -7.03 -1.31 -12.11
CA LYS A 38 -5.59 -1.42 -11.85
C LYS A 38 -5.26 -2.36 -10.69
N LEU A 39 -6.05 -2.37 -9.62
CA LEU A 39 -5.87 -3.32 -8.53
C LEU A 39 -6.06 -4.77 -9.01
N GLN A 40 -7.04 -5.02 -9.87
CA GLN A 40 -7.25 -6.34 -10.49
C GLN A 40 -6.09 -6.73 -11.42
N GLU A 41 -5.62 -5.81 -12.26
CA GLU A 41 -4.46 -6.02 -13.13
C GLU A 41 -3.21 -6.38 -12.29
N TYR A 42 -2.91 -5.63 -11.23
CA TYR A 42 -1.76 -5.89 -10.38
C TYR A 42 -1.90 -7.18 -9.57
N SER A 43 -3.12 -7.48 -9.10
CA SER A 43 -3.40 -8.76 -8.46
C SER A 43 -3.08 -9.94 -9.39
N LYS A 44 -3.46 -9.82 -10.66
CA LYS A 44 -3.14 -10.83 -11.66
C LYS A 44 -1.65 -10.95 -11.91
N ILE A 45 -0.94 -9.81 -12.07
CA ILE A 45 0.52 -9.80 -12.25
C ILE A 45 1.23 -10.48 -11.08
N LEU A 46 0.83 -10.18 -9.84
CA LEU A 46 1.41 -10.80 -8.65
C LEU A 46 1.21 -12.32 -8.64
N GLN A 47 0.02 -12.79 -8.99
CA GLN A 47 -0.34 -14.20 -8.93
C GLN A 47 0.18 -15.03 -10.12
N ASP A 48 0.34 -14.41 -11.29
CA ASP A 48 0.76 -15.11 -12.51
C ASP A 48 2.28 -15.32 -12.60
N ALA A 49 3.07 -14.83 -11.66
CA ALA A 49 4.52 -15.02 -11.65
C ALA A 49 4.86 -16.49 -11.38
N PRO A 50 5.37 -17.25 -12.37
CA PRO A 50 5.53 -18.70 -12.24
C PRO A 50 6.61 -19.11 -11.23
N ASN A 51 7.60 -18.25 -11.02
CA ASN A 51 8.70 -18.47 -10.07
C ASN A 51 8.59 -17.56 -8.83
N GLY A 52 7.44 -16.89 -8.65
CA GLY A 52 7.27 -15.90 -7.59
C GLY A 52 8.07 -14.61 -7.83
N TRP A 53 8.33 -13.90 -6.77
CA TRP A 53 8.96 -12.59 -6.77
C TRP A 53 10.17 -12.58 -5.85
N LYS A 54 11.19 -11.83 -6.24
CA LYS A 54 12.29 -11.41 -5.36
C LYS A 54 11.97 -9.99 -4.90
N MET A 55 11.94 -9.79 -3.59
CA MET A 55 11.78 -8.49 -2.96
C MET A 55 13.06 -8.14 -2.21
N GLU A 56 13.59 -6.95 -2.45
CA GLU A 56 14.71 -6.39 -1.70
C GLU A 56 14.15 -5.33 -0.74
N TYR A 57 14.39 -5.52 0.54
CA TYR A 57 13.86 -4.69 1.61
C TYR A 57 14.99 -4.01 2.37
N PHE A 58 14.88 -2.71 2.54
CA PHE A 58 15.81 -1.88 3.30
C PHE A 58 15.03 -1.21 4.45
N PRO A 59 15.20 -1.67 5.69
CA PRO A 59 14.41 -1.20 6.83
C PRO A 59 14.59 0.29 7.12
N GLU A 60 15.68 0.90 6.68
CA GLU A 60 16.01 2.29 6.95
C GLU A 60 16.50 3.00 5.69
N ILE A 61 16.09 4.25 5.50
CA ILE A 61 16.51 5.10 4.37
C ILE A 61 18.02 5.23 4.25
N LYS A 62 18.74 5.30 5.37
CA LYS A 62 20.22 5.37 5.39
C LYS A 62 20.90 4.03 5.16
N GLN A 63 20.12 2.95 5.08
CA GLN A 63 20.59 1.58 4.88
C GLN A 63 21.62 1.12 5.93
N SER A 64 21.59 1.68 7.12
CA SER A 64 22.52 1.34 8.21
C SER A 64 22.32 -0.09 8.72
N MET A 65 21.11 -0.63 8.54
CA MET A 65 20.74 -2.01 8.89
C MET A 65 20.98 -3.00 7.74
N GLY A 66 21.51 -2.56 6.60
CA GLY A 66 21.70 -3.39 5.43
C GLY A 66 20.42 -3.62 4.63
N GLY A 67 20.45 -4.59 3.75
CA GLY A 67 19.33 -5.03 2.91
C GLY A 67 19.02 -6.51 3.14
N TYR A 68 17.75 -6.85 2.99
CA TYR A 68 17.21 -8.20 3.16
C TYR A 68 16.53 -8.64 1.88
N THR A 69 16.75 -9.88 1.47
CA THR A 69 16.10 -10.46 0.30
C THR A 69 15.02 -11.42 0.75
N TYR A 70 13.81 -11.22 0.23
CA TYR A 70 12.70 -12.15 0.41
C TYR A 70 12.26 -12.72 -0.93
N PHE A 71 11.87 -13.98 -0.92
CA PHE A 71 11.21 -14.63 -2.04
C PHE A 71 9.76 -14.84 -1.68
N CYS A 72 8.86 -14.37 -2.56
CA CYS A 72 7.42 -14.31 -2.27
C CYS A 72 6.62 -14.94 -3.40
N THR A 73 5.58 -15.69 -3.05
CA THR A 73 4.53 -16.10 -3.99
C THR A 73 3.19 -15.58 -3.48
N PHE A 74 2.33 -15.16 -4.41
CA PHE A 74 1.03 -14.56 -4.07
C PHE A 74 -0.09 -15.40 -4.66
N ARG A 75 -1.07 -15.82 -3.85
CA ARG A 75 -2.24 -16.57 -4.31
C ARG A 75 -3.45 -16.32 -3.41
N ASN A 76 -4.58 -15.94 -4.00
CA ASN A 76 -5.87 -15.88 -3.31
C ASN A 76 -5.86 -15.06 -1.98
N GLY A 77 -5.11 -13.97 -1.93
CA GLY A 77 -5.01 -13.15 -0.71
C GLY A 77 -3.99 -13.64 0.32
N GLU A 78 -3.24 -14.70 0.00
CA GLU A 78 -2.15 -15.21 0.83
C GLU A 78 -0.82 -15.06 0.09
N THR A 79 0.22 -14.76 0.84
CA THR A 79 1.62 -14.79 0.38
C THR A 79 2.38 -15.83 1.18
N VAL A 80 3.17 -16.65 0.48
CA VAL A 80 4.22 -17.43 1.11
C VAL A 80 5.53 -16.69 0.90
N MET A 81 6.21 -16.41 2.00
CA MET A 81 7.44 -15.63 2.01
C MET A 81 8.55 -16.39 2.71
N MET A 82 9.77 -16.32 2.17
CA MET A 82 10.99 -16.83 2.80
C MET A 82 12.10 -15.81 2.66
N GLY A 83 12.99 -15.74 3.67
CA GLY A 83 14.20 -14.91 3.64
C GLY A 83 15.43 -15.68 3.17
N ASP A 84 16.39 -15.01 2.57
CA ASP A 84 17.69 -15.55 2.19
C ASP A 84 18.69 -15.60 3.37
N LEU A 85 18.36 -14.92 4.48
CA LEU A 85 19.16 -14.90 5.70
C LEU A 85 18.38 -15.49 6.88
N SER A 86 19.12 -16.17 7.77
CA SER A 86 18.55 -16.60 9.06
C SER A 86 18.36 -15.39 9.97
N LEU A 87 17.20 -15.31 10.60
CA LEU A 87 16.97 -14.38 11.70
C LEU A 87 17.37 -15.06 13.02
N THR A 88 18.39 -14.53 13.68
CA THR A 88 18.98 -15.12 14.88
C THR A 88 18.77 -14.23 16.11
N LEU A 89 18.54 -14.84 17.26
CA LEU A 89 18.52 -14.18 18.54
C LEU A 89 19.49 -14.90 19.50
N ALA A 90 20.42 -14.14 20.07
CA ALA A 90 21.43 -14.66 21.01
C ALA A 90 22.16 -15.92 20.49
N GLY A 91 22.41 -16.00 19.18
CA GLY A 91 23.08 -17.11 18.54
C GLY A 91 22.19 -18.34 18.22
N VAL A 92 20.89 -18.21 18.43
CA VAL A 92 19.91 -19.24 18.06
C VAL A 92 19.15 -18.80 16.82
N ASP A 93 19.10 -19.63 15.79
CA ASP A 93 18.29 -19.37 14.60
C ASP A 93 16.81 -19.51 14.93
N LEU A 94 16.11 -18.39 15.03
CA LEU A 94 14.65 -18.37 15.21
C LEU A 94 13.93 -18.74 13.91
N TYR A 95 14.40 -18.17 12.80
CA TYR A 95 13.90 -18.43 11.46
C TYR A 95 15.10 -18.67 10.54
N PRO A 96 15.50 -19.93 10.33
CA PRO A 96 16.56 -20.28 9.38
C PRO A 96 16.26 -19.78 7.97
N ALA A 97 17.29 -19.45 7.21
CA ALA A 97 17.16 -19.08 5.81
C ALA A 97 16.32 -20.13 5.04
N GLY A 98 15.41 -19.66 4.20
CA GLY A 98 14.49 -20.52 3.46
C GLY A 98 13.28 -21.04 4.25
N THR A 99 13.10 -20.60 5.52
CA THR A 99 11.86 -20.89 6.25
C THR A 99 10.69 -20.20 5.57
N GLU A 100 9.68 -20.97 5.18
CA GLU A 100 8.47 -20.46 4.55
C GLU A 100 7.44 -20.05 5.60
N ILE A 101 6.97 -18.81 5.51
CA ILE A 101 5.90 -18.27 6.34
C ILE A 101 4.77 -17.80 5.45
N THR A 102 3.55 -18.26 5.76
CA THR A 102 2.33 -17.80 5.08
C THR A 102 1.68 -16.68 5.86
N SER A 103 1.30 -15.62 5.17
CA SER A 103 0.58 -14.47 5.74
C SER A 103 -0.43 -13.92 4.74
N ALA A 104 -1.39 -13.13 5.23
CA ALA A 104 -2.38 -12.50 4.37
C ALA A 104 -1.81 -11.23 3.73
N TYR A 105 -2.18 -11.00 2.48
CA TYR A 105 -1.93 -9.75 1.78
C TYR A 105 -3.20 -9.24 1.10
N LYS A 106 -3.23 -7.96 0.80
CA LYS A 106 -4.23 -7.36 -0.08
C LYS A 106 -3.62 -6.23 -0.91
N LEU A 107 -4.29 -5.94 -2.02
CA LEU A 107 -4.07 -4.71 -2.76
C LEU A 107 -5.15 -3.71 -2.35
N ILE A 108 -4.73 -2.55 -1.90
CA ILE A 108 -5.62 -1.47 -1.49
C ILE A 108 -5.37 -0.23 -2.35
N SER A 109 -6.35 0.69 -2.32
CA SER A 109 -6.20 2.02 -2.88
C SER A 109 -5.98 3.00 -1.74
N ASP A 110 -4.80 3.57 -1.72
CA ASP A 110 -4.51 4.81 -1.01
C ASP A 110 -4.10 5.82 -2.08
N GLN A 111 -3.29 6.74 -1.99
CA GLN A 111 -2.91 7.69 -3.06
C GLN A 111 -2.51 7.02 -4.42
N GLY A 112 -2.69 5.72 -4.52
CA GLY A 112 -2.48 4.82 -5.64
C GLY A 112 -2.68 3.37 -5.22
N PRO A 113 -2.36 2.38 -6.07
CA PRO A 113 -2.35 0.98 -5.69
C PRO A 113 -1.20 0.69 -4.70
N VAL A 114 -1.54 0.07 -3.57
CA VAL A 114 -0.61 -0.31 -2.51
C VAL A 114 -0.75 -1.80 -2.22
N LEU A 115 0.38 -2.50 -2.13
CA LEU A 115 0.46 -3.87 -1.62
C LEU A 115 0.59 -3.80 -0.09
N SER A 116 -0.40 -4.34 0.62
CA SER A 116 -0.43 -4.37 2.08
C SER A 116 -0.30 -5.81 2.58
N PHE A 117 0.51 -6.03 3.60
CA PHE A 117 0.63 -7.30 4.32
C PHE A 117 -0.20 -7.22 5.59
N ASP A 118 -1.37 -7.86 5.59
CA ASP A 118 -2.42 -7.62 6.60
C ASP A 118 -2.32 -8.48 7.85
N SER A 119 -1.51 -9.52 7.82
CA SER A 119 -1.25 -10.35 8.99
C SER A 119 0.22 -10.38 9.34
N TYR A 120 0.49 -10.53 10.63
CA TYR A 120 1.86 -10.60 11.13
C TYR A 120 2.64 -11.74 10.46
N ASN A 121 3.79 -11.39 9.90
CA ASN A 121 4.77 -12.31 9.33
C ASN A 121 6.10 -12.08 10.06
N PRO A 122 6.56 -13.02 10.87
CA PRO A 122 7.71 -12.79 11.76
C PRO A 122 9.03 -12.54 11.03
N ILE A 123 9.16 -12.98 9.78
CA ILE A 123 10.38 -12.71 9.00
C ILE A 123 10.34 -11.34 8.32
N PHE A 124 9.14 -10.90 7.90
CA PHE A 124 8.99 -9.62 7.21
C PHE A 124 8.79 -8.44 8.19
N HIS A 125 7.95 -8.64 9.23
CA HIS A 125 7.71 -7.64 10.26
C HIS A 125 8.75 -7.66 11.39
N TYR A 126 9.88 -8.31 11.18
CA TYR A 126 10.94 -8.43 12.17
C TYR A 126 11.44 -7.06 12.69
N PHE A 127 11.51 -6.06 11.82
CA PHE A 127 11.95 -4.71 12.15
C PHE A 127 10.83 -3.79 12.64
N SER A 128 9.56 -4.15 12.45
CA SER A 128 8.39 -3.35 12.87
C SER A 128 7.80 -3.80 14.21
N GLU A 129 8.41 -4.77 14.88
CA GLU A 129 7.90 -5.27 16.15
C GLU A 129 8.25 -4.31 17.30
N PRO A 130 7.24 -3.74 18.03
CA PRO A 130 7.43 -2.71 19.06
C PRO A 130 8.25 -3.15 20.27
N LYS A 131 8.41 -4.45 20.47
CA LYS A 131 9.24 -5.05 21.51
C LYS A 131 10.02 -6.21 20.90
N SER A 132 11.08 -5.87 20.19
CA SER A 132 12.01 -6.88 19.73
C SER A 132 12.59 -7.62 20.94
N MET A 133 12.62 -8.94 20.88
CA MET A 133 13.34 -9.75 21.88
C MET A 133 14.85 -9.47 21.88
N ILE A 134 15.32 -8.66 20.93
CA ILE A 134 16.73 -8.32 20.73
C ILE A 134 17.10 -7.02 21.45
N ASP A 135 16.13 -6.12 21.64
CA ASP A 135 16.38 -4.83 22.28
C ASP A 135 15.20 -4.44 23.17
N THR A 136 15.49 -4.24 24.46
CA THR A 136 14.50 -3.76 25.45
C THR A 136 14.08 -2.32 25.20
N ASP A 137 14.84 -1.56 24.41
CA ASP A 137 14.58 -0.17 24.05
C ASP A 137 13.80 -0.04 22.72
N GLY A 138 13.53 -1.16 22.05
CA GLY A 138 12.71 -1.24 20.84
C GLY A 138 13.38 -0.62 19.62
N TYR A 139 14.01 -1.44 18.78
CA TYR A 139 14.36 -1.03 17.40
C TYR A 139 13.11 -0.83 16.51
N ALA A 140 11.98 -1.14 17.06
CA ALA A 140 10.70 -1.09 16.42
C ALA A 140 10.02 0.26 16.61
N GLY A 141 10.64 1.30 16.21
CA GLY A 141 9.93 2.50 15.81
C GLY A 141 9.51 2.27 14.36
N ASP A 142 8.22 2.44 14.10
CA ASP A 142 7.61 2.56 12.79
C ASP A 142 8.60 2.95 11.68
N TYR A 143 9.18 1.96 11.03
CA TYR A 143 9.93 2.12 9.80
C TYR A 143 9.05 1.78 8.60
N GLU A 144 7.74 2.11 8.72
CA GLU A 144 6.81 2.10 7.59
C GLU A 144 7.04 3.32 6.68
#